data_6d16e90f581e27e3c1cf4bc15485bae4
#
_entry.id   6d16e90f581e27e3c1cf4bc15485bae4
#
_cell.length_a   1.000
_cell.length_b   1.000
_cell.length_c   1.000
_cell.angle_alpha   90.00
_cell.angle_beta   90.00
_cell.angle_gamma   90.00
#
_symmetry.space_group_name_H-M   'P 1'
#
loop_
_entity.id
_entity.type
_entity.pdbx_description
1 polymer ?
#
loop_
_entity_poly.entity_id
_entity_poly.type
_entity_poly.pdbx_seq_one_letter_code
_entity_poly.pdbx_strand_id
1 'polypeptide(L)'
;MKYQHLTIEEREKIQLMLWQKQSVRAMARELNRSPSSISREINKSRRSDGKRFYISRAAHERAILNRSIRGERRLVKNEILRDYVIKHLKLGWSPEQIAAKSEEITGARISHEAIYQYIYAQIHRNGYGYIKPGCEDLRPYLARRKKRRVRKGQRASYRIEKGPLPSIDNRPKEVERREYIGHWEDDLIVSKSSKQALKTVNERMSGIVFIEKVNNKTISESNRSVAKRLKTIPPEYRKTLTRDRGSENLGHVELERELGIICFFAHAYHSWERGSNENLNGLIRRFLPKGTDFRTVSDKQIKYIEYLINSRPRKRLGWKTPYEVFYEMTGVALLT
;
A
#
# COMPACT_ATOMS: atom_id res chain seq x y z
N MET A 1 -28.91 15.80 19.09
CA MET A 1 -30.12 15.53 18.27
C MET A 1 -29.70 14.97 16.92
N LYS A 2 -30.30 13.84 16.48
CA LYS A 2 -30.08 13.33 15.11
C LYS A 2 -30.72 14.29 14.12
N TYR A 3 -29.97 14.77 13.13
CA TYR A 3 -30.47 15.60 12.04
C TYR A 3 -31.57 14.86 11.26
N GLN A 4 -32.78 15.43 11.20
CA GLN A 4 -33.90 14.90 10.42
C GLN A 4 -34.12 15.77 9.19
N HIS A 5 -34.18 15.14 8.00
CA HIS A 5 -34.52 15.83 6.77
C HIS A 5 -35.98 16.28 6.77
N LEU A 6 -36.28 17.39 6.06
CA LEU A 6 -37.65 17.79 5.83
C LEU A 6 -38.42 16.75 5.06
N THR A 7 -39.64 16.45 5.50
CA THR A 7 -40.56 15.53 4.82
C THR A 7 -41.27 16.20 3.67
N ILE A 8 -42.06 15.49 2.88
CA ILE A 8 -42.89 16.09 1.82
C ILE A 8 -43.99 16.97 2.44
N GLU A 9 -44.60 16.53 3.51
CA GLU A 9 -45.65 17.24 4.22
C GLU A 9 -45.13 18.56 4.82
N GLU A 10 -43.95 18.55 5.39
CA GLU A 10 -43.32 19.79 5.88
C GLU A 10 -43.02 20.78 4.73
N ARG A 11 -42.66 20.28 3.54
CA ARG A 11 -42.43 21.09 2.34
C ARG A 11 -43.74 21.67 1.79
N GLU A 12 -44.82 20.92 1.83
CA GLU A 12 -46.14 21.39 1.43
C GLU A 12 -46.65 22.52 2.37
N LYS A 13 -46.44 22.36 3.68
CA LYS A 13 -46.73 23.39 4.64
C LYS A 13 -45.89 24.68 4.40
N ILE A 14 -44.60 24.54 4.11
CA ILE A 14 -43.74 25.66 3.73
C ILE A 14 -44.29 26.37 2.50
N GLN A 15 -44.75 25.64 1.46
CA GLN A 15 -45.36 26.25 0.26
C GLN A 15 -46.62 27.01 0.57
N LEU A 16 -47.52 26.43 1.36
CA LEU A 16 -48.76 27.07 1.79
C LEU A 16 -48.50 28.37 2.58
N MET A 17 -47.58 28.29 3.56
CA MET A 17 -47.22 29.45 4.39
C MET A 17 -46.50 30.53 3.59
N LEU A 18 -45.75 30.19 2.53
CA LEU A 18 -45.17 31.16 1.58
C LEU A 18 -46.28 31.91 0.79
N TRP A 19 -47.32 31.19 0.34
CA TRP A 19 -48.47 31.81 -0.31
C TRP A 19 -49.25 32.76 0.63
N GLN A 20 -49.32 32.38 1.91
CA GLN A 20 -49.90 33.23 2.96
C GLN A 20 -48.97 34.37 3.40
N LYS A 21 -47.81 34.58 2.74
CA LYS A 21 -46.80 35.60 3.04
C LYS A 21 -46.25 35.57 4.47
N GLN A 22 -46.27 34.38 5.09
CA GLN A 22 -45.71 34.23 6.44
C GLN A 22 -44.18 34.41 6.46
N SER A 23 -43.66 34.86 7.60
CA SER A 23 -42.20 35.00 7.76
C SER A 23 -41.50 33.69 7.98
N VAL A 24 -40.22 33.57 7.60
CA VAL A 24 -39.38 32.38 7.82
C VAL A 24 -39.34 31.98 9.31
N ARG A 25 -39.39 32.97 10.22
CA ARG A 25 -39.43 32.71 11.67
C ARG A 25 -40.76 32.10 12.12
N ALA A 26 -41.88 32.50 11.53
CA ALA A 26 -43.18 31.89 11.80
C ALA A 26 -43.25 30.45 11.32
N MET A 27 -42.81 30.18 10.07
CA MET A 27 -42.75 28.85 9.52
C MET A 27 -41.86 27.94 10.36
N ALA A 28 -40.71 28.42 10.83
CA ALA A 28 -39.77 27.65 11.64
C ALA A 28 -40.39 27.24 13.00
N ARG A 29 -41.16 28.16 13.64
CA ARG A 29 -41.89 27.87 14.89
C ARG A 29 -42.96 26.81 14.70
N GLU A 30 -43.78 26.94 13.64
CA GLU A 30 -44.86 26.02 13.36
C GLU A 30 -44.38 24.59 13.00
N LEU A 31 -43.27 24.50 12.27
CA LEU A 31 -42.67 23.21 11.88
C LEU A 31 -41.68 22.66 12.92
N ASN A 32 -41.49 23.34 14.03
CA ASN A 32 -40.48 23.00 15.05
C ASN A 32 -39.10 22.74 14.43
N ARG A 33 -38.66 23.63 13.53
CA ARG A 33 -37.38 23.59 12.81
C ARG A 33 -36.60 24.88 13.01
N SER A 34 -35.29 24.84 12.81
CA SER A 34 -34.51 26.10 12.88
C SER A 34 -34.83 27.03 11.71
N PRO A 35 -34.87 28.35 11.92
CA PRO A 35 -35.08 29.33 10.85
C PRO A 35 -34.06 29.20 9.72
N SER A 36 -32.82 28.82 10.06
CA SER A 36 -31.75 28.58 9.07
C SER A 36 -32.03 27.37 8.16
N SER A 37 -32.71 26.33 8.67
CA SER A 37 -33.12 25.17 7.87
C SER A 37 -34.19 25.56 6.86
N ILE A 38 -35.21 26.31 7.29
CA ILE A 38 -36.28 26.78 6.41
C ILE A 38 -35.73 27.76 5.36
N SER A 39 -34.92 28.72 5.77
CA SER A 39 -34.28 29.66 4.83
C SER A 39 -33.44 28.96 3.78
N ARG A 40 -32.60 27.98 4.17
CA ARG A 40 -31.80 27.19 3.21
C ARG A 40 -32.68 26.39 2.25
N GLU A 41 -33.79 25.81 2.72
CA GLU A 41 -34.69 25.05 1.86
C GLU A 41 -35.35 25.92 0.81
N ILE A 42 -35.87 27.11 1.22
CA ILE A 42 -36.47 28.08 0.31
C ILE A 42 -35.44 28.63 -0.71
N ASN A 43 -34.22 28.91 -0.25
CA ASN A 43 -33.15 29.45 -1.10
C ASN A 43 -32.65 28.48 -2.15
N LYS A 44 -32.74 27.16 -1.90
CA LYS A 44 -32.40 26.13 -2.92
C LYS A 44 -33.33 26.16 -4.12
N SER A 45 -34.49 26.78 -4.02
CA SER A 45 -35.50 26.88 -5.09
C SER A 45 -35.47 28.23 -5.82
N ARG A 46 -34.44 29.07 -5.61
CA ARG A 46 -34.25 30.31 -6.38
C ARG A 46 -33.87 29.95 -7.83
N ARG A 47 -34.58 30.56 -8.77
CA ARG A 47 -34.22 30.55 -10.21
C ARG A 47 -33.10 31.55 -10.47
N SER A 48 -32.45 31.42 -11.61
CA SER A 48 -31.40 32.32 -12.09
C SER A 48 -31.88 33.76 -12.32
N ASP A 49 -33.21 33.95 -12.53
CA ASP A 49 -33.87 35.25 -12.66
C ASP A 49 -34.17 35.98 -11.31
N GLY A 50 -33.72 35.41 -10.19
CA GLY A 50 -33.92 35.96 -8.86
C GLY A 50 -35.33 35.78 -8.27
N LYS A 51 -36.30 35.28 -9.04
CA LYS A 51 -37.67 35.07 -8.55
C LYS A 51 -37.71 33.82 -7.66
N ARG A 52 -38.40 33.97 -6.53
CA ARG A 52 -38.61 32.86 -5.58
C ARG A 52 -39.91 32.13 -5.95
N PHE A 53 -39.78 31.00 -6.58
CA PHE A 53 -40.92 30.11 -6.82
C PHE A 53 -40.62 28.76 -6.15
N TYR A 54 -41.20 28.57 -4.97
CA TYR A 54 -41.03 27.35 -4.20
C TYR A 54 -42.15 26.37 -4.53
N ILE A 55 -41.80 25.20 -5.07
CA ILE A 55 -42.70 24.08 -5.33
C ILE A 55 -42.24 22.93 -4.44
N SER A 56 -43.08 22.53 -3.50
CA SER A 56 -42.81 21.49 -2.49
C SER A 56 -42.36 20.14 -3.13
N ARG A 57 -43.10 19.68 -4.16
CA ARG A 57 -42.82 18.44 -4.88
C ARG A 57 -41.47 18.48 -5.57
N ALA A 58 -41.21 19.54 -6.32
CA ALA A 58 -39.91 19.68 -7.02
C ALA A 58 -38.72 19.80 -6.02
N ALA A 59 -38.94 20.47 -4.87
CA ALA A 59 -37.94 20.54 -3.82
C ALA A 59 -37.69 19.17 -3.16
N HIS A 60 -38.75 18.38 -3.01
CA HIS A 60 -38.65 17.02 -2.45
C HIS A 60 -37.94 16.05 -3.41
N GLU A 61 -38.34 16.01 -4.67
CA GLU A 61 -37.69 15.21 -5.71
C GLU A 61 -36.21 15.55 -5.85
N ARG A 62 -35.85 16.83 -5.84
CA ARG A 62 -34.47 17.30 -5.85
C ARG A 62 -33.72 16.86 -4.60
N ALA A 63 -34.34 16.87 -3.43
CA ALA A 63 -33.73 16.42 -2.18
C ALA A 63 -33.49 14.91 -2.18
N ILE A 64 -34.40 14.11 -2.75
CA ILE A 64 -34.24 12.67 -2.97
C ILE A 64 -33.09 12.40 -3.95
N LEU A 65 -33.11 13.07 -5.11
CA LEU A 65 -32.06 12.96 -6.11
C LEU A 65 -30.67 13.32 -5.54
N ASN A 66 -30.56 14.44 -4.84
CA ASN A 66 -29.31 14.85 -4.21
C ASN A 66 -28.81 13.87 -3.14
N ARG A 67 -29.73 13.17 -2.45
CA ARG A 67 -29.36 12.10 -1.50
C ARG A 67 -28.83 10.86 -2.25
N SER A 68 -29.50 10.43 -3.32
CA SER A 68 -29.04 9.32 -4.14
C SER A 68 -27.67 9.60 -4.76
N ILE A 69 -27.48 10.79 -5.33
CA ILE A 69 -26.22 11.25 -5.92
C ILE A 69 -25.10 11.35 -4.89
N ARG A 70 -25.37 11.87 -3.67
CA ARG A 70 -24.38 11.93 -2.59
C ARG A 70 -24.01 10.55 -2.04
N GLY A 71 -24.93 9.60 -2.12
CA GLY A 71 -24.71 8.21 -1.69
C GLY A 71 -23.82 7.40 -2.65
N GLU A 72 -23.67 7.81 -3.90
CA GLU A 72 -22.80 7.12 -4.84
C GLU A 72 -21.33 7.36 -4.54
N ARG A 73 -20.59 6.27 -4.50
CA ARG A 73 -19.15 6.30 -4.22
C ARG A 73 -18.40 7.04 -5.32
N ARG A 74 -17.36 7.79 -4.92
CA ARG A 74 -16.53 8.58 -5.84
C ARG A 74 -15.96 7.74 -6.99
N LEU A 75 -15.57 6.49 -6.71
CA LEU A 75 -15.06 5.55 -7.72
C LEU A 75 -16.12 5.02 -8.69
N VAL A 76 -17.42 5.14 -8.37
CA VAL A 76 -18.49 4.81 -9.31
C VAL A 76 -18.65 5.94 -10.33
N LYS A 77 -18.51 7.20 -9.88
CA LYS A 77 -18.72 8.40 -10.72
C LYS A 77 -17.54 8.79 -11.58
N ASN A 78 -16.32 8.56 -11.10
CA ASN A 78 -15.08 8.96 -11.76
C ASN A 78 -14.38 7.72 -12.32
N GLU A 79 -14.52 7.51 -13.63
CA GLU A 79 -13.96 6.37 -14.34
C GLU A 79 -12.44 6.39 -14.36
N ILE A 80 -11.82 7.54 -14.65
CA ILE A 80 -10.36 7.69 -14.68
C ILE A 80 -9.76 7.32 -13.31
N LEU A 81 -10.36 7.81 -12.22
CA LEU A 81 -9.91 7.50 -10.87
C LEU A 81 -10.13 6.02 -10.53
N ARG A 82 -11.24 5.43 -10.99
CA ARG A 82 -11.53 4.00 -10.80
C ARG A 82 -10.50 3.12 -11.49
N ASP A 83 -10.20 3.38 -12.75
CA ASP A 83 -9.25 2.62 -13.54
C ASP A 83 -7.83 2.74 -12.98
N TYR A 84 -7.44 3.94 -12.55
CA TYR A 84 -6.20 4.17 -11.82
C TYR A 84 -6.13 3.29 -10.55
N VAL A 85 -7.18 3.27 -9.73
CA VAL A 85 -7.23 2.49 -8.48
C VAL A 85 -7.13 0.99 -8.80
N ILE A 86 -7.92 0.48 -9.73
CA ILE A 86 -7.94 -0.95 -10.10
C ILE A 86 -6.59 -1.37 -10.66
N LYS A 87 -6.00 -0.60 -11.58
CA LYS A 87 -4.69 -0.85 -12.15
C LYS A 87 -3.62 -1.00 -11.08
N HIS A 88 -3.54 -0.04 -10.15
CA HIS A 88 -2.50 -0.04 -9.14
C HIS A 88 -2.72 -1.09 -8.03
N LEU A 89 -3.98 -1.45 -7.72
CA LEU A 89 -4.27 -2.62 -6.89
C LEU A 89 -3.71 -3.90 -7.51
N LYS A 90 -3.93 -4.11 -8.82
CA LYS A 90 -3.40 -5.26 -9.58
C LYS A 90 -1.87 -5.28 -9.64
N LEU A 91 -1.22 -4.11 -9.71
CA LEU A 91 0.23 -3.96 -9.57
C LEU A 91 0.75 -4.13 -8.12
N GLY A 92 -0.16 -4.41 -7.20
CA GLY A 92 0.17 -4.74 -5.80
C GLY A 92 0.32 -3.54 -4.87
N TRP A 93 -0.05 -2.32 -5.25
CA TRP A 93 -0.07 -1.18 -4.35
C TRP A 93 -1.14 -1.35 -3.26
N SER A 94 -0.89 -0.79 -2.09
CA SER A 94 -1.91 -0.73 -1.04
C SER A 94 -2.87 0.45 -1.30
N PRO A 95 -4.11 0.40 -0.78
CA PRO A 95 -5.03 1.53 -0.85
C PRO A 95 -4.44 2.86 -0.35
N GLU A 96 -3.55 2.82 0.65
CA GLU A 96 -2.87 4.01 1.17
C GLU A 96 -1.88 4.60 0.15
N GLN A 97 -1.12 3.75 -0.54
CA GLN A 97 -0.18 4.16 -1.58
C GLN A 97 -0.90 4.77 -2.79
N ILE A 98 -2.01 4.14 -3.18
CA ILE A 98 -2.87 4.62 -4.27
C ILE A 98 -3.48 5.97 -3.91
N ALA A 99 -4.01 6.11 -2.69
CA ALA A 99 -4.60 7.35 -2.22
C ALA A 99 -3.59 8.50 -2.19
N ALA A 100 -2.36 8.23 -1.78
CA ALA A 100 -1.31 9.24 -1.68
C ALA A 100 -0.89 9.84 -3.04
N LYS A 101 -0.96 9.04 -4.12
CA LYS A 101 -0.57 9.47 -5.46
C LYS A 101 -1.75 9.79 -6.38
N SER A 102 -2.99 9.61 -5.91
CA SER A 102 -4.19 9.76 -6.76
C SER A 102 -4.35 11.17 -7.33
N GLU A 103 -4.13 12.21 -6.53
CA GLU A 103 -4.31 13.61 -6.92
C GLU A 103 -3.25 14.04 -7.95
N GLU A 104 -1.99 13.63 -7.74
CA GLU A 104 -0.88 13.91 -8.65
C GLU A 104 -1.10 13.29 -10.04
N ILE A 105 -1.64 12.05 -10.09
CA ILE A 105 -1.74 11.29 -11.35
C ILE A 105 -3.07 11.52 -12.07
N THR A 106 -4.18 11.68 -11.31
CA THR A 106 -5.55 11.73 -11.89
C THR A 106 -6.22 13.08 -11.73
N GLY A 107 -5.60 14.06 -11.05
CA GLY A 107 -6.22 15.31 -10.66
C GLY A 107 -7.35 15.16 -9.62
N ALA A 108 -7.59 13.95 -9.09
CA ALA A 108 -8.69 13.67 -8.18
C ALA A 108 -8.19 12.97 -6.90
N ARG A 109 -8.48 13.57 -5.76
CA ARG A 109 -8.11 13.03 -4.44
C ARG A 109 -9.10 11.96 -3.99
N ILE A 110 -8.60 10.85 -3.46
CA ILE A 110 -9.39 9.80 -2.81
C ILE A 110 -8.74 9.39 -1.48
N SER A 111 -9.53 8.93 -0.51
CA SER A 111 -9.01 8.35 0.72
C SER A 111 -8.86 6.83 0.58
N HIS A 112 -7.91 6.25 1.30
CA HIS A 112 -7.75 4.80 1.35
C HIS A 112 -9.00 4.07 1.86
N GLU A 113 -9.74 4.69 2.78
CA GLU A 113 -11.00 4.17 3.30
C GLU A 113 -12.07 4.09 2.19
N ALA A 114 -12.18 5.11 1.33
CA ALA A 114 -13.10 5.08 0.20
C ALA A 114 -12.76 3.96 -0.80
N ILE A 115 -11.47 3.64 -0.97
CA ILE A 115 -11.02 2.50 -1.79
C ILE A 115 -11.46 1.18 -1.14
N TYR A 116 -11.25 0.99 0.16
CA TYR A 116 -11.74 -0.19 0.88
C TYR A 116 -13.26 -0.34 0.79
N GLN A 117 -14.00 0.75 1.01
CA GLN A 117 -15.45 0.75 0.89
C GLN A 117 -15.93 0.39 -0.52
N TYR A 118 -15.23 0.85 -1.56
CA TYR A 118 -15.52 0.48 -2.94
C TYR A 118 -15.30 -1.02 -3.17
N ILE A 119 -14.16 -1.57 -2.73
CA ILE A 119 -13.84 -3.00 -2.88
C ILE A 119 -14.89 -3.88 -2.19
N TYR A 120 -15.20 -3.57 -0.92
CA TYR A 120 -16.16 -4.38 -0.16
C TYR A 120 -17.60 -4.21 -0.61
N ALA A 121 -17.96 -3.09 -1.23
CA ALA A 121 -19.30 -2.89 -1.76
C ALA A 121 -19.65 -3.78 -2.95
N GLN A 122 -18.65 -4.25 -3.68
CA GLN A 122 -18.83 -5.17 -4.80
C GLN A 122 -19.19 -6.60 -4.34
N ILE A 123 -19.22 -6.82 -3.04
CA ILE A 123 -19.40 -8.14 -2.43
C ILE A 123 -20.59 -8.09 -1.50
N HIS A 124 -21.42 -9.16 -1.51
CA HIS A 124 -22.53 -9.32 -0.57
C HIS A 124 -22.03 -9.41 0.88
N ARG A 125 -22.88 -9.12 1.85
CA ARG A 125 -22.60 -9.22 3.28
C ARG A 125 -21.34 -8.44 3.71
N ASN A 126 -21.21 -7.19 3.23
CA ASN A 126 -20.09 -6.30 3.59
C ASN A 126 -18.70 -6.93 3.40
N GLY A 127 -18.51 -7.66 2.30
CA GLY A 127 -17.22 -8.22 1.94
C GLY A 127 -17.00 -9.71 2.29
N TYR A 128 -17.99 -10.36 2.90
CA TYR A 128 -17.90 -11.78 3.30
C TYR A 128 -18.68 -12.75 2.40
N GLY A 129 -19.54 -12.22 1.52
CA GLY A 129 -20.37 -13.01 0.62
C GLY A 129 -19.78 -13.22 -0.77
N TYR A 130 -20.67 -13.55 -1.70
CA TYR A 130 -20.36 -13.71 -3.12
C TYR A 130 -20.17 -12.34 -3.79
N ILE A 131 -19.44 -12.33 -4.90
CA ILE A 131 -19.28 -11.15 -5.75
C ILE A 131 -20.64 -10.79 -6.36
N LYS A 132 -20.96 -9.51 -6.41
CA LYS A 132 -22.17 -9.03 -7.07
C LYS A 132 -22.07 -9.19 -8.59
N PRO A 133 -23.16 -9.47 -9.31
CA PRO A 133 -23.15 -9.54 -10.76
C PRO A 133 -22.50 -8.28 -11.39
N GLY A 134 -21.68 -8.47 -12.41
CA GLY A 134 -20.96 -7.39 -13.09
C GLY A 134 -19.81 -6.75 -12.31
N CYS A 135 -19.43 -7.27 -11.13
CA CYS A 135 -18.34 -6.77 -10.32
C CYS A 135 -17.12 -7.70 -10.36
N GLU A 136 -15.93 -7.13 -10.10
CA GLU A 136 -14.65 -7.86 -10.00
C GLU A 136 -14.25 -8.07 -8.53
N ASP A 137 -13.71 -9.24 -8.18
CA ASP A 137 -13.16 -9.48 -6.85
C ASP A 137 -11.77 -8.87 -6.70
N LEU A 138 -11.72 -7.69 -6.11
CA LEU A 138 -10.48 -6.97 -5.83
C LEU A 138 -9.84 -7.33 -4.48
N ARG A 139 -10.46 -8.19 -3.64
CA ARG A 139 -9.92 -8.64 -2.35
C ARG A 139 -8.57 -9.38 -2.46
N PRO A 140 -8.31 -10.18 -3.51
CA PRO A 140 -7.02 -10.85 -3.69
C PRO A 140 -5.83 -9.89 -3.76
N TYR A 141 -6.04 -8.66 -4.21
CA TYR A 141 -5.00 -7.63 -4.36
C TYR A 141 -4.71 -6.85 -3.06
N LEU A 142 -5.52 -7.03 -2.01
CA LEU A 142 -5.26 -6.40 -0.72
C LEU A 142 -4.13 -7.08 0.04
N ALA A 143 -3.28 -6.28 0.70
CA ALA A 143 -2.10 -6.77 1.43
C ALA A 143 -2.45 -7.71 2.59
N ARG A 144 -3.60 -7.51 3.23
CA ARG A 144 -4.08 -8.34 4.34
C ARG A 144 -5.40 -8.96 3.97
N ARG A 145 -5.38 -10.26 3.65
CA ARG A 145 -6.58 -11.08 3.69
C ARG A 145 -6.85 -11.40 5.16
N LYS A 146 -8.09 -11.28 5.62
CA LYS A 146 -8.51 -11.76 6.95
C LYS A 146 -8.41 -13.30 6.98
N LYS A 147 -7.19 -13.82 7.13
CA LYS A 147 -6.97 -15.25 7.38
C LYS A 147 -6.85 -15.48 8.87
N ARG A 148 -7.53 -16.52 9.36
CA ARG A 148 -7.39 -17.01 10.74
C ARG A 148 -5.90 -17.33 10.99
N ARG A 149 -5.31 -16.75 12.05
CA ARG A 149 -3.95 -17.11 12.47
C ARG A 149 -3.96 -18.54 13.00
N VAL A 150 -3.25 -19.43 12.33
CA VAL A 150 -2.98 -20.78 12.87
C VAL A 150 -1.73 -20.65 13.75
N ARG A 151 -1.79 -21.14 14.99
CA ARG A 151 -0.62 -21.22 15.87
C ARG A 151 0.43 -22.10 15.19
N LYS A 152 1.63 -21.57 15.02
CA LYS A 152 2.79 -22.35 14.52
C LYS A 152 3.34 -23.14 15.69
N GLY A 153 3.51 -24.46 15.50
CA GLY A 153 4.31 -25.30 16.40
C GLY A 153 5.75 -24.80 16.47
N GLN A 154 6.42 -25.05 17.59
CA GLN A 154 7.85 -24.78 17.74
C GLN A 154 8.64 -25.71 16.78
N ARG A 155 9.55 -25.13 16.01
CA ARG A 155 10.48 -25.90 15.18
C ARG A 155 11.72 -26.21 16.00
N ALA A 156 12.07 -27.48 16.10
CA ALA A 156 13.39 -27.88 16.57
C ALA A 156 14.45 -27.32 15.61
N SER A 157 15.45 -26.67 16.14
CA SER A 157 16.56 -26.10 15.37
C SER A 157 17.82 -26.92 15.58
N TYR A 158 18.45 -27.33 14.49
CA TYR A 158 19.80 -27.91 14.52
C TYR A 158 20.79 -26.77 14.80
N ARG A 159 21.54 -26.83 15.90
CA ARG A 159 22.67 -25.94 16.16
C ARG A 159 23.87 -26.44 15.38
N ILE A 160 24.28 -25.72 14.36
CA ILE A 160 25.62 -25.85 13.79
C ILE A 160 26.49 -24.87 14.57
N GLU A 161 27.53 -25.35 15.27
CA GLU A 161 28.54 -24.47 15.84
C GLU A 161 29.26 -23.74 14.70
N LYS A 162 29.19 -22.43 14.74
CA LYS A 162 29.81 -21.53 13.78
C LYS A 162 30.87 -20.77 14.52
N GLY A 163 32.06 -20.67 13.92
CA GLY A 163 33.15 -19.87 14.44
C GLY A 163 32.75 -18.41 14.71
N PRO A 164 33.63 -17.60 15.31
CA PRO A 164 33.36 -16.21 15.65
C PRO A 164 33.02 -15.43 14.38
N LEU A 165 31.78 -14.94 14.26
CA LEU A 165 31.31 -14.10 13.16
C LEU A 165 31.20 -12.65 13.64
N PRO A 166 31.52 -11.64 12.80
CA PRO A 166 31.33 -10.24 13.14
C PRO A 166 29.88 -9.96 13.60
N SER A 167 29.73 -9.58 14.89
CA SER A 167 28.40 -9.35 15.48
C SER A 167 27.76 -8.08 14.92
N ILE A 168 26.43 -8.10 14.78
CA ILE A 168 25.61 -6.92 14.49
C ILE A 168 25.78 -5.82 15.55
N ASP A 169 26.19 -6.15 16.76
CA ASP A 169 26.44 -5.18 17.85
C ASP A 169 27.57 -4.21 17.51
N ASN A 170 28.53 -4.66 16.68
CA ASN A 170 29.64 -3.84 16.23
C ASN A 170 29.29 -2.98 15.00
N ARG A 171 28.05 -3.08 14.52
CA ARG A 171 27.57 -2.32 13.35
C ARG A 171 27.42 -0.82 13.72
N PRO A 172 27.86 0.11 12.86
CA PRO A 172 27.69 1.54 13.11
C PRO A 172 26.22 1.91 13.42
N LYS A 173 25.99 2.75 14.41
CA LYS A 173 24.63 3.17 14.84
C LYS A 173 23.86 3.92 13.76
N GLU A 174 24.54 4.59 12.83
CA GLU A 174 23.94 5.25 11.66
C GLU A 174 23.14 4.30 10.77
N VAL A 175 23.54 3.02 10.74
CA VAL A 175 22.82 1.97 9.98
C VAL A 175 21.40 1.77 10.52
N GLU A 176 21.23 1.85 11.85
CA GLU A 176 19.90 1.71 12.46
C GLU A 176 19.02 2.93 12.22
N ARG A 177 19.60 4.11 12.23
CA ARG A 177 18.90 5.37 11.98
C ARG A 177 18.51 5.57 10.52
N ARG A 178 19.14 4.80 9.59
CA ARG A 178 18.91 4.89 8.14
C ARG A 178 19.16 6.30 7.60
N GLU A 179 20.25 6.91 8.05
CA GLU A 179 20.60 8.29 7.70
C GLU A 179 21.29 8.37 6.34
N TYR A 180 22.09 7.34 6.00
CA TYR A 180 22.92 7.34 4.80
C TYR A 180 22.69 6.11 3.95
N ILE A 181 22.91 6.25 2.64
CA ILE A 181 22.94 5.15 1.67
C ILE A 181 24.25 4.35 1.80
N GLY A 182 24.17 3.06 1.48
CA GLY A 182 25.31 2.16 1.44
C GLY A 182 25.25 1.04 2.47
N HIS A 183 24.15 0.93 3.20
CA HIS A 183 23.94 -0.10 4.21
C HIS A 183 22.92 -1.13 3.72
N TRP A 184 23.42 -2.31 3.39
CA TRP A 184 22.67 -3.37 2.75
C TRP A 184 22.29 -4.48 3.72
N GLU A 185 21.22 -5.18 3.44
CA GLU A 185 20.81 -6.41 4.11
C GLU A 185 20.52 -7.46 3.04
N ASP A 186 20.98 -8.69 3.24
CA ASP A 186 20.63 -9.79 2.37
C ASP A 186 19.79 -10.86 3.07
N ASP A 187 19.01 -11.62 2.30
CA ASP A 187 18.22 -12.73 2.80
C ASP A 187 17.99 -13.76 1.70
N LEU A 188 17.54 -14.96 2.08
CA LEU A 188 17.26 -16.03 1.16
C LEU A 188 15.83 -16.56 1.28
N ILE A 189 15.05 -16.38 0.22
CA ILE A 189 13.68 -16.91 0.12
C ILE A 189 13.72 -18.28 -0.52
N VAL A 190 13.43 -19.32 0.26
CA VAL A 190 13.50 -20.71 -0.23
C VAL A 190 12.22 -21.16 -0.90
N SER A 191 12.36 -22.00 -1.94
CA SER A 191 11.28 -22.82 -2.47
C SER A 191 11.03 -24.02 -1.56
N LYS A 192 9.78 -24.51 -1.52
CA LYS A 192 9.46 -25.80 -0.89
C LYS A 192 9.63 -26.97 -1.84
N SER A 193 9.53 -26.72 -3.13
CA SER A 193 9.43 -27.72 -4.19
C SER A 193 10.72 -27.92 -4.98
N SER A 194 11.74 -27.07 -4.74
CA SER A 194 13.02 -27.16 -5.46
C SER A 194 14.19 -26.67 -4.60
N LYS A 195 15.42 -26.99 -5.03
CA LYS A 195 16.66 -26.49 -4.40
C LYS A 195 16.89 -25.00 -4.71
N GLN A 196 16.22 -24.45 -5.73
CA GLN A 196 16.34 -23.05 -6.12
C GLN A 196 15.77 -22.13 -5.06
N ALA A 197 16.37 -20.95 -4.93
CA ALA A 197 15.97 -19.92 -4.00
C ALA A 197 16.06 -18.53 -4.67
N LEU A 198 15.51 -17.53 -4.02
CA LEU A 198 15.68 -16.12 -4.40
C LEU A 198 16.56 -15.44 -3.37
N LYS A 199 17.72 -14.96 -3.80
CA LYS A 199 18.58 -14.09 -3.01
C LYS A 199 18.07 -12.68 -3.13
N THR A 200 17.80 -12.03 -2.01
CA THR A 200 17.37 -10.65 -1.94
C THR A 200 18.46 -9.81 -1.30
N VAL A 201 18.68 -8.62 -1.84
CA VAL A 201 19.60 -7.62 -1.29
C VAL A 201 18.85 -6.30 -1.25
N ASN A 202 18.69 -5.70 -0.07
CA ASN A 202 18.00 -4.44 0.07
C ASN A 202 18.84 -3.39 0.77
N GLU A 203 18.79 -2.17 0.28
CA GLU A 203 19.41 -1.02 0.89
C GLU A 203 18.48 -0.43 1.96
N ARG A 204 19.00 -0.11 3.14
CA ARG A 204 18.19 0.20 4.32
C ARG A 204 17.54 1.57 4.30
N MET A 205 18.20 2.59 3.75
CA MET A 205 17.71 3.97 3.71
C MET A 205 16.69 4.16 2.58
N SER A 206 17.06 3.95 1.33
CA SER A 206 16.18 4.10 0.16
C SER A 206 15.13 3.00 0.06
N GLY A 207 15.48 1.80 0.56
CA GLY A 207 14.66 0.60 0.42
C GLY A 207 14.68 -0.01 -0.97
N ILE A 208 15.69 0.36 -1.81
CA ILE A 208 15.91 -0.32 -3.09
C ILE A 208 16.19 -1.81 -2.85
N VAL A 209 15.69 -2.64 -3.73
CA VAL A 209 15.76 -4.09 -3.62
C VAL A 209 16.30 -4.69 -4.90
N PHE A 210 17.21 -5.63 -4.76
CA PHE A 210 17.64 -6.53 -5.83
C PHE A 210 17.19 -7.94 -5.53
N ILE A 211 16.77 -8.68 -6.56
CA ILE A 211 16.29 -10.06 -6.45
C ILE A 211 17.02 -10.89 -7.52
N GLU A 212 17.75 -11.93 -7.08
CA GLU A 212 18.43 -12.86 -7.98
C GLU A 212 18.00 -14.30 -7.71
N LYS A 213 17.80 -15.06 -8.78
CA LYS A 213 17.56 -16.50 -8.65
C LYS A 213 18.89 -17.24 -8.46
N VAL A 214 18.95 -18.11 -7.47
CA VAL A 214 20.11 -18.96 -7.19
C VAL A 214 19.71 -20.43 -7.33
N ASN A 215 20.61 -21.23 -7.90
CA ASN A 215 20.33 -22.64 -8.20
C ASN A 215 20.29 -23.51 -6.95
N ASN A 216 21.06 -23.14 -5.95
CA ASN A 216 21.15 -23.84 -4.66
C ASN A 216 21.57 -22.88 -3.54
N LYS A 217 21.62 -23.40 -2.30
CA LYS A 217 21.99 -22.64 -1.10
C LYS A 217 23.47 -22.81 -0.74
N THR A 218 24.36 -22.69 -1.69
CA THR A 218 25.80 -22.73 -1.43
C THR A 218 26.35 -21.34 -1.17
N ILE A 219 27.50 -21.28 -0.50
CA ILE A 219 28.26 -20.05 -0.25
C ILE A 219 28.59 -19.35 -1.58
N SER A 220 29.09 -20.12 -2.55
CA SER A 220 29.48 -19.59 -3.87
C SER A 220 28.30 -18.93 -4.59
N GLU A 221 27.13 -19.59 -4.67
CA GLU A 221 25.93 -19.04 -5.32
C GLU A 221 25.41 -17.80 -4.58
N SER A 222 25.42 -17.82 -3.24
CA SER A 222 25.00 -16.69 -2.41
C SER A 222 25.92 -15.48 -2.66
N ASN A 223 27.23 -15.66 -2.55
CA ASN A 223 28.19 -14.57 -2.75
C ASN A 223 28.17 -14.05 -4.19
N ARG A 224 28.16 -14.95 -5.20
CA ARG A 224 28.06 -14.57 -6.61
C ARG A 224 26.83 -13.69 -6.89
N SER A 225 25.67 -14.04 -6.35
CA SER A 225 24.44 -13.27 -6.57
C SER A 225 24.47 -11.89 -5.91
N VAL A 226 25.03 -11.77 -4.71
CA VAL A 226 25.23 -10.49 -4.03
C VAL A 226 26.26 -9.64 -4.79
N ALA A 227 27.42 -10.22 -5.13
CA ALA A 227 28.48 -9.53 -5.85
C ALA A 227 28.00 -9.02 -7.22
N LYS A 228 27.27 -9.85 -7.98
CA LYS A 228 26.68 -9.47 -9.28
C LYS A 228 25.88 -8.16 -9.20
N ARG A 229 25.09 -8.00 -8.14
CA ARG A 229 24.21 -6.82 -8.00
C ARG A 229 24.96 -5.63 -7.37
N LEU A 230 25.76 -5.85 -6.36
CA LEU A 230 26.46 -4.75 -5.68
C LEU A 230 27.62 -4.19 -6.51
N LYS A 231 28.24 -4.95 -7.42
CA LYS A 231 29.24 -4.41 -8.36
C LYS A 231 28.68 -3.31 -9.28
N THR A 232 27.37 -3.31 -9.54
CA THR A 232 26.75 -2.23 -10.33
C THR A 232 26.55 -0.92 -9.55
N ILE A 233 26.81 -0.95 -8.24
CA ILE A 233 26.71 0.20 -7.35
C ILE A 233 28.12 0.77 -7.12
N PRO A 234 28.32 2.10 -7.16
CA PRO A 234 29.62 2.71 -6.86
C PRO A 234 30.14 2.33 -5.45
N PRO A 235 31.48 2.23 -5.27
CA PRO A 235 32.08 1.79 -4.00
C PRO A 235 31.63 2.58 -2.77
N GLU A 236 31.46 3.89 -2.89
CA GLU A 236 31.02 4.79 -1.81
C GLU A 236 29.64 4.46 -1.26
N TYR A 237 28.82 3.73 -2.03
CA TYR A 237 27.48 3.26 -1.62
C TYR A 237 27.45 1.77 -1.29
N ARG A 238 28.60 1.14 -1.03
CA ARG A 238 28.76 -0.27 -0.60
C ARG A 238 29.50 -0.34 0.73
N LYS A 239 28.92 0.22 1.80
CA LYS A 239 29.59 0.34 3.10
C LYS A 239 29.49 -0.93 3.94
N THR A 240 28.28 -1.37 4.22
CA THR A 240 28.05 -2.56 5.08
C THR A 240 27.02 -3.50 4.49
N LEU A 241 27.15 -4.80 4.82
CA LEU A 241 26.17 -5.83 4.51
C LEU A 241 25.80 -6.60 5.78
N THR A 242 24.53 -6.58 6.17
CA THR A 242 24.03 -7.35 7.31
C THR A 242 23.41 -8.65 6.80
N ARG A 243 23.91 -9.78 7.32
CA ARG A 243 23.54 -11.14 6.93
C ARG A 243 22.93 -11.92 8.09
N ASP A 244 22.20 -13.00 7.81
CA ASP A 244 21.89 -13.97 8.84
C ASP A 244 23.02 -15.00 9.00
N ARG A 245 22.90 -15.83 10.04
CA ARG A 245 23.85 -16.93 10.30
C ARG A 245 23.53 -18.17 9.47
N GLY A 246 22.97 -18.03 8.25
CA GLY A 246 22.82 -19.13 7.28
C GLY A 246 24.17 -19.71 6.87
N SER A 247 24.23 -21.01 6.62
CA SER A 247 25.48 -21.65 6.15
C SER A 247 25.95 -21.07 4.80
N GLU A 248 25.02 -20.63 3.98
CA GLU A 248 25.25 -19.95 2.70
C GLU A 248 25.91 -18.57 2.82
N ASN A 249 25.94 -18.00 4.01
CA ASN A 249 26.48 -16.67 4.26
C ASN A 249 27.86 -16.67 4.93
N LEU A 250 28.42 -17.85 5.24
CA LEU A 250 29.70 -17.99 5.97
C LEU A 250 30.94 -17.57 5.16
N GLY A 251 30.84 -17.48 3.83
CA GLY A 251 31.94 -17.01 2.96
C GLY A 251 32.03 -15.49 2.88
N HIS A 252 31.79 -14.76 3.97
CA HIS A 252 31.77 -13.31 4.00
C HIS A 252 33.14 -12.66 3.72
N VAL A 253 34.24 -13.26 4.16
CA VAL A 253 35.60 -12.73 3.98
C VAL A 253 35.95 -12.53 2.50
N GLU A 254 35.57 -13.50 1.66
CA GLU A 254 35.78 -13.41 0.21
C GLU A 254 34.95 -12.27 -0.39
N LEU A 255 33.70 -12.14 0.03
CA LEU A 255 32.78 -11.12 -0.42
C LEU A 255 33.23 -9.69 0.01
N GLU A 256 33.74 -9.57 1.24
CA GLU A 256 34.33 -8.33 1.75
C GLU A 256 35.51 -7.88 0.91
N ARG A 257 36.40 -8.82 0.57
CA ARG A 257 37.56 -8.54 -0.29
C ARG A 257 37.15 -8.16 -1.70
N GLU A 258 36.16 -8.83 -2.25
CA GLU A 258 35.69 -8.61 -3.63
C GLU A 258 34.95 -7.28 -3.81
N LEU A 259 34.17 -6.85 -2.81
CA LEU A 259 33.29 -5.67 -2.90
C LEU A 259 33.79 -4.46 -2.12
N GLY A 260 34.79 -4.61 -1.25
CA GLY A 260 35.20 -3.57 -0.32
C GLY A 260 34.11 -3.21 0.71
N ILE A 261 33.30 -4.17 1.11
CA ILE A 261 32.16 -4.01 2.03
C ILE A 261 32.46 -4.69 3.37
N ILE A 262 31.90 -4.20 4.47
CA ILE A 262 32.04 -4.83 5.80
C ILE A 262 30.79 -5.62 6.11
N CYS A 263 30.93 -6.91 6.46
CA CYS A 263 29.81 -7.78 6.81
C CYS A 263 29.55 -7.83 8.31
N PHE A 264 28.29 -7.86 8.70
CA PHE A 264 27.83 -8.08 10.06
C PHE A 264 26.77 -9.19 10.10
N PHE A 265 26.70 -9.91 11.19
CA PHE A 265 25.78 -11.04 11.35
C PHE A 265 24.78 -10.78 12.46
N ALA A 266 23.49 -10.89 12.13
CA ALA A 266 22.41 -10.84 13.10
C ALA A 266 22.50 -11.97 14.11
N HIS A 267 21.95 -11.74 15.33
CA HIS A 267 21.87 -12.78 16.33
C HIS A 267 20.96 -13.93 15.90
N ALA A 268 21.29 -15.12 16.37
CA ALA A 268 20.44 -16.29 16.12
C ALA A 268 19.05 -16.05 16.75
N TYR A 269 18.00 -16.34 15.99
CA TYR A 269 16.60 -16.17 16.41
C TYR A 269 16.10 -14.72 16.60
N HIS A 270 16.90 -13.72 16.36
CA HIS A 270 16.54 -12.30 16.47
C HIS A 270 16.05 -11.76 15.11
N SER A 271 14.95 -12.29 14.59
CA SER A 271 14.42 -11.88 13.28
C SER A 271 14.03 -10.39 13.23
N TRP A 272 13.74 -9.76 14.36
CA TRP A 272 13.40 -8.34 14.45
C TRP A 272 14.57 -7.40 14.10
N GLU A 273 15.83 -7.85 14.28
CA GLU A 273 17.02 -7.08 13.88
C GLU A 273 17.08 -6.84 12.35
N ARG A 274 16.34 -7.66 11.59
CA ARG A 274 16.22 -7.60 10.14
C ARG A 274 14.75 -7.44 9.69
N GLY A 275 14.00 -6.59 10.39
CA GLY A 275 12.59 -6.33 10.08
C GLY A 275 12.32 -5.84 8.65
N SER A 276 13.33 -5.23 8.00
CA SER A 276 13.27 -4.86 6.57
C SER A 276 13.09 -6.08 5.69
N ASN A 277 13.85 -7.16 5.95
CA ASN A 277 13.80 -8.40 5.18
C ASN A 277 12.48 -9.13 5.35
N GLU A 278 11.91 -9.18 6.57
CA GLU A 278 10.61 -9.81 6.79
C GLU A 278 9.49 -9.11 5.98
N ASN A 279 9.49 -7.78 6.00
CA ASN A 279 8.54 -6.99 5.21
C ASN A 279 8.75 -7.22 3.71
N LEU A 280 10.00 -7.21 3.23
CA LEU A 280 10.36 -7.45 1.83
C LEU A 280 9.91 -8.85 1.38
N ASN A 281 10.21 -9.86 2.17
CA ASN A 281 9.78 -11.23 1.90
C ASN A 281 8.25 -11.33 1.80
N GLY A 282 7.54 -10.59 2.64
CA GLY A 282 6.08 -10.44 2.58
C GLY A 282 5.60 -9.82 1.26
N LEU A 283 6.31 -8.82 0.73
CA LEU A 283 6.00 -8.19 -0.56
C LEU A 283 6.24 -9.15 -1.72
N ILE A 284 7.39 -9.83 -1.76
CA ILE A 284 7.72 -10.81 -2.80
C ILE A 284 6.71 -11.97 -2.79
N ARG A 285 6.31 -12.43 -1.60
CA ARG A 285 5.34 -13.52 -1.44
C ARG A 285 3.90 -13.17 -1.87
N ARG A 286 3.61 -11.91 -2.19
CA ARG A 286 2.35 -11.52 -2.85
C ARG A 286 2.34 -11.92 -4.32
N PHE A 287 3.49 -11.89 -4.98
CA PHE A 287 3.67 -12.29 -6.38
C PHE A 287 4.03 -13.77 -6.50
N LEU A 288 4.85 -14.27 -5.58
CA LEU A 288 5.32 -15.65 -5.52
C LEU A 288 4.89 -16.30 -4.19
N PRO A 289 3.66 -16.81 -4.08
CA PRO A 289 3.12 -17.39 -2.85
C PRO A 289 3.97 -18.53 -2.28
N LYS A 290 3.79 -18.86 -0.99
CA LYS A 290 4.43 -20.02 -0.38
C LYS A 290 3.98 -21.28 -1.11
N GLY A 291 4.95 -22.08 -1.58
CA GLY A 291 4.70 -23.26 -2.41
C GLY A 291 5.06 -23.07 -3.88
N THR A 292 5.29 -21.83 -4.35
CA THR A 292 5.78 -21.59 -5.71
C THR A 292 7.10 -22.34 -5.95
N ASP A 293 7.15 -23.11 -7.01
CA ASP A 293 8.38 -23.72 -7.51
C ASP A 293 9.19 -22.68 -8.30
N PHE A 294 10.36 -22.31 -7.80
CA PHE A 294 11.17 -21.29 -8.46
C PHE A 294 11.81 -21.75 -9.78
N ARG A 295 11.76 -23.05 -10.10
CA ARG A 295 12.16 -23.55 -11.44
C ARG A 295 11.26 -22.99 -12.54
N THR A 296 9.97 -22.85 -12.25
CA THR A 296 8.97 -22.37 -13.20
C THR A 296 8.94 -20.83 -13.35
N VAL A 297 9.63 -20.10 -12.48
CA VAL A 297 9.69 -18.64 -12.50
C VAL A 297 10.86 -18.19 -13.36
N SER A 298 10.61 -17.46 -14.44
CA SER A 298 11.66 -16.95 -15.33
C SER A 298 12.39 -15.74 -14.69
N ASP A 299 13.62 -15.50 -15.14
CA ASP A 299 14.38 -14.33 -14.69
C ASP A 299 13.69 -13.02 -15.07
N LYS A 300 13.01 -12.99 -16.22
CA LYS A 300 12.18 -11.85 -16.65
C LYS A 300 11.05 -11.55 -15.66
N GLN A 301 10.38 -12.59 -15.14
CA GLN A 301 9.35 -12.42 -14.11
C GLN A 301 9.95 -11.90 -12.80
N ILE A 302 11.14 -12.37 -12.40
CA ILE A 302 11.82 -11.90 -11.20
C ILE A 302 12.19 -10.43 -11.34
N LYS A 303 12.75 -10.02 -12.48
CA LYS A 303 13.06 -8.63 -12.78
C LYS A 303 11.81 -7.73 -12.77
N TYR A 304 10.72 -8.20 -13.33
CA TYR A 304 9.46 -7.48 -13.29
C TYR A 304 8.92 -7.30 -11.85
N ILE A 305 9.03 -8.33 -11.01
CA ILE A 305 8.66 -8.23 -9.58
C ILE A 305 9.57 -7.23 -8.85
N GLU A 306 10.87 -7.27 -9.11
CA GLU A 306 11.85 -6.31 -8.59
C GLU A 306 11.44 -4.88 -8.96
N TYR A 307 11.16 -4.64 -10.24
CA TYR A 307 10.66 -3.36 -10.73
C TYR A 307 9.40 -2.91 -10.01
N LEU A 308 8.38 -3.78 -9.90
CA LEU A 308 7.12 -3.45 -9.21
C LEU A 308 7.32 -3.08 -7.74
N ILE A 309 8.29 -3.71 -7.05
CA ILE A 309 8.59 -3.42 -5.64
C ILE A 309 9.32 -2.08 -5.51
N ASN A 310 10.26 -1.78 -6.41
CA ASN A 310 11.07 -0.57 -6.39
C ASN A 310 10.33 0.67 -6.93
N SER A 311 9.33 0.50 -7.80
CA SER A 311 8.46 1.57 -8.31
C SER A 311 7.28 1.89 -7.39
N ARG A 312 7.20 1.27 -6.22
CA ARG A 312 6.08 1.47 -5.30
C ARG A 312 6.36 2.60 -4.33
N PRO A 313 5.50 3.64 -4.21
CA PRO A 313 5.67 4.71 -3.25
C PRO A 313 5.62 4.18 -1.81
N ARG A 314 6.46 4.72 -0.93
CA ARG A 314 6.56 4.27 0.45
C ARG A 314 6.34 5.42 1.43
N LYS A 315 5.43 5.24 2.39
CA LYS A 315 5.09 6.26 3.38
C LYS A 315 6.33 6.80 4.13
N ARG A 316 7.27 5.92 4.51
CA ARG A 316 8.51 6.30 5.19
C ARG A 316 9.47 7.15 4.33
N LEU A 317 9.28 7.15 3.01
CA LEU A 317 10.05 7.94 2.04
C LEU A 317 9.28 9.19 1.58
N GLY A 318 8.28 9.66 2.35
CA GLY A 318 7.44 10.77 1.95
C GLY A 318 6.62 10.50 0.68
N TRP A 319 6.22 9.25 0.46
CA TRP A 319 5.52 8.76 -0.73
C TRP A 319 6.35 8.77 -2.02
N LYS A 320 7.68 8.91 -1.91
CA LYS A 320 8.58 8.62 -3.02
C LYS A 320 8.80 7.12 -3.18
N THR A 321 9.21 6.71 -4.36
CA THR A 321 9.61 5.33 -4.65
C THR A 321 11.07 5.07 -4.22
N PRO A 322 11.46 3.82 -3.97
CA PRO A 322 12.86 3.46 -3.78
C PRO A 322 13.80 3.94 -4.89
N TYR A 323 13.37 3.86 -6.16
CA TYR A 323 14.16 4.35 -7.29
C TYR A 323 14.40 5.86 -7.23
N GLU A 324 13.35 6.65 -6.96
CA GLU A 324 13.46 8.11 -6.83
C GLU A 324 14.44 8.49 -5.72
N VAL A 325 14.28 7.90 -4.53
CA VAL A 325 15.14 8.22 -3.38
C VAL A 325 16.57 7.78 -3.62
N PHE A 326 16.79 6.58 -4.20
CA PHE A 326 18.14 6.12 -4.49
C PHE A 326 18.84 7.03 -5.51
N TYR A 327 18.13 7.41 -6.58
CA TYR A 327 18.64 8.33 -7.58
C TYR A 327 18.95 9.73 -7.02
N GLU A 328 18.04 10.31 -6.25
CA GLU A 328 18.23 11.62 -5.61
C GLU A 328 19.46 11.67 -4.70
N MET A 329 19.71 10.56 -3.98
CA MET A 329 20.80 10.49 -3.00
C MET A 329 22.16 10.11 -3.61
N THR A 330 22.18 9.46 -4.76
CA THR A 330 23.40 8.88 -5.34
C THR A 330 23.73 9.38 -6.75
N GLY A 331 22.75 9.93 -7.47
CA GLY A 331 22.87 10.21 -8.90
C GLY A 331 22.90 8.95 -9.79
N VAL A 332 22.80 7.76 -9.21
CA VAL A 332 22.91 6.48 -9.92
C VAL A 332 21.53 6.04 -10.41
N ALA A 333 21.35 6.02 -11.73
CA ALA A 333 20.17 5.44 -12.36
C ALA A 333 20.32 3.92 -12.42
N LEU A 334 19.44 3.22 -11.70
CA LEU A 334 19.38 1.76 -11.77
C LEU A 334 18.50 1.36 -12.96
N LEU A 335 19.16 0.92 -14.04
CA LEU A 335 18.47 0.36 -15.19
C LEU A 335 17.81 -0.97 -14.80
N THR A 336 16.52 -1.08 -15.03
CA THR A 336 15.68 -2.28 -14.75
C THR A 336 15.57 -3.18 -15.96
#